data_4e877f7081127a792c97278dda174395
#
_entry.id   4e877f7081127a792c97278dda174395
#
_cell.length_a   1.000
_cell.length_b   1.000
_cell.length_c   1.000
_cell.angle_alpha   90.00
_cell.angle_beta   90.00
_cell.angle_gamma   90.00
#
_symmetry.space_group_name_H-M   'P 1'
#
loop_
_entity.id
_entity.type
_entity.pdbx_description
1 polymer ?
#
loop_
_entity_poly.entity_id
_entity_poly.type
_entity_poly.pdbx_seq_one_letter_code
_entity_poly.pdbx_strand_id
1 'polypeptide(L)'
;MTDYEAETRAFLQDSHNRLWTASKSNYIQIFAPDGSLVGYLSKQGNITKEKQAFFNGVYSILEDKEGNIWLGTKDIGLFQLKSTGVSPKIGVNQKARENHYSIHHFEHQPNDPYSLSSNSIYTIFQDSRNNIWVGCYGGGLNLLTQTKDGKTSFIHSNNELRNYPIAYGMKVRNITEAPGGVILVGTTNGLLTFSNNFERLEEIKFYRNIRRPGDKNSLNANDIMHIYTDKNKTTYVISFTGGVNKVISPNLLSENIQFKNYDKNDGLASDLALSMIEDAQNQLWVVSEIALSKFNPVKETFENYELSSIYQERCV
;
A
#
# COMPACT_ATOMS: atom_id res chain seq x y z
N MET A 1 19.14 -8.38 -24.99
CA MET A 1 19.37 -7.44 -23.87
C MET A 1 18.09 -7.39 -23.07
N THR A 2 18.04 -8.05 -21.96
CA THR A 2 16.91 -7.97 -21.02
C THR A 2 17.05 -6.65 -20.29
N ASP A 3 16.06 -5.76 -20.50
CA ASP A 3 15.99 -4.46 -19.81
C ASP A 3 15.87 -4.68 -18.29
N TYR A 4 16.98 -4.75 -17.59
CA TYR A 4 17.06 -4.73 -16.13
C TYR A 4 16.74 -3.35 -15.53
N GLU A 5 15.95 -2.55 -16.22
CA GLU A 5 15.75 -1.13 -15.91
C GLU A 5 14.51 -0.83 -15.09
N ALA A 6 13.97 -1.72 -14.29
CA ALA A 6 12.82 -1.23 -13.58
C ALA A 6 12.61 -1.87 -12.22
N GLU A 7 13.13 -1.21 -11.20
CA GLU A 7 12.69 -1.41 -9.83
C GLU A 7 11.15 -1.28 -9.76
N THR A 8 10.46 -2.40 -9.49
CA THR A 8 9.00 -2.41 -9.30
C THR A 8 8.67 -1.72 -7.99
N ARG A 9 7.77 -0.75 -8.02
CA ARG A 9 7.33 0.04 -6.86
C ARG A 9 5.99 -0.37 -6.31
N ALA A 10 5.10 -0.78 -7.18
CA ALA A 10 3.77 -1.24 -6.81
C ALA A 10 3.33 -2.38 -7.72
N PHE A 11 2.51 -3.26 -7.18
CA PHE A 11 1.86 -4.33 -7.93
C PHE A 11 0.45 -4.57 -7.40
N LEU A 12 -0.42 -5.07 -8.26
CA LEU A 12 -1.78 -5.45 -7.93
C LEU A 12 -2.16 -6.69 -8.76
N GLN A 13 -2.74 -7.69 -8.14
CA GLN A 13 -3.51 -8.70 -8.85
C GLN A 13 -4.97 -8.25 -8.84
N ASP A 14 -5.51 -7.96 -10.03
CA ASP A 14 -6.89 -7.48 -10.17
C ASP A 14 -7.91 -8.63 -10.10
N SER A 15 -9.20 -8.27 -10.04
CA SER A 15 -10.32 -9.23 -9.98
C SER A 15 -10.42 -10.16 -11.20
N HIS A 16 -9.71 -9.84 -12.29
CA HIS A 16 -9.57 -10.67 -13.48
C HIS A 16 -8.30 -11.53 -13.47
N ASN A 17 -7.62 -11.62 -12.32
CA ASN A 17 -6.34 -12.29 -12.13
C ASN A 17 -5.19 -11.76 -13.00
N ARG A 18 -5.29 -10.54 -13.51
CA ARG A 18 -4.18 -9.88 -14.21
C ARG A 18 -3.23 -9.28 -13.18
N LEU A 19 -1.94 -9.33 -13.46
CA LEU A 19 -0.93 -8.67 -12.64
C LEU A 19 -0.60 -7.30 -13.24
N TRP A 20 -0.84 -6.25 -12.47
CA TRP A 20 -0.41 -4.89 -12.75
C TRP A 20 0.89 -4.61 -12.02
N THR A 21 1.88 -4.07 -12.70
CA THR A 21 3.14 -3.67 -12.10
C THR A 21 3.46 -2.23 -12.48
N ALA A 22 3.89 -1.44 -11.50
CA ALA A 22 4.39 -0.09 -11.73
C ALA A 22 5.88 -0.05 -11.44
N SER A 23 6.65 0.46 -12.38
CA SER A 23 8.11 0.53 -12.29
C SER A 23 8.61 1.96 -12.06
N LYS A 24 9.84 2.06 -11.57
CA LYS A 24 10.56 3.33 -11.42
C LYS A 24 10.78 4.05 -12.76
N SER A 25 10.77 3.31 -13.86
CA SER A 25 10.86 3.84 -15.23
C SER A 25 9.53 4.39 -15.76
N ASN A 26 8.53 4.58 -14.90
CA ASN A 26 7.21 5.17 -15.20
C ASN A 26 6.31 4.34 -16.12
N TYR A 27 6.58 3.06 -16.27
CA TYR A 27 5.70 2.14 -17.00
C TYR A 27 4.75 1.44 -16.05
N ILE A 28 3.50 1.29 -16.49
CA ILE A 28 2.55 0.36 -15.89
C ILE A 28 2.37 -0.78 -16.88
N GLN A 29 2.80 -1.97 -16.49
CA GLN A 29 2.69 -3.20 -17.26
C GLN A 29 1.54 -4.03 -16.73
N ILE A 30 0.82 -4.69 -17.61
CA ILE A 30 -0.29 -5.57 -17.28
C ILE A 30 0.00 -6.93 -17.89
N PHE A 31 -0.01 -7.96 -17.04
CA PHE A 31 0.24 -9.34 -17.43
C PHE A 31 -1.03 -10.16 -17.26
N ALA A 32 -1.24 -11.11 -18.16
CA ALA A 32 -2.29 -12.11 -18.04
C ALA A 32 -1.96 -13.16 -16.96
N PRO A 33 -2.93 -13.98 -16.51
CA PRO A 33 -2.71 -15.03 -15.51
C PRO A 33 -1.63 -16.05 -15.88
N ASP A 34 -1.37 -16.25 -17.17
CA ASP A 34 -0.31 -17.12 -17.68
C ASP A 34 1.09 -16.47 -17.69
N GLY A 35 1.19 -15.22 -17.20
CA GLY A 35 2.42 -14.43 -17.19
C GLY A 35 2.74 -13.72 -18.51
N SER A 36 1.94 -13.86 -19.55
CA SER A 36 2.15 -13.16 -20.82
C SER A 36 1.81 -11.66 -20.70
N LEU A 37 2.62 -10.80 -21.35
CA LEU A 37 2.38 -9.35 -21.33
C LEU A 37 1.13 -9.01 -22.15
N VAL A 38 0.10 -8.48 -21.47
CA VAL A 38 -1.09 -7.91 -22.10
C VAL A 38 -0.74 -6.58 -22.78
N GLY A 39 -0.02 -5.71 -22.08
CA GLY A 39 0.45 -4.43 -22.62
C GLY A 39 0.84 -3.42 -21.55
N TYR A 40 0.94 -2.16 -21.98
CA TYR A 40 1.30 -0.99 -21.18
C TYR A 40 0.11 -0.04 -21.11
N LEU A 41 -0.17 0.50 -19.91
CA LEU A 41 -1.19 1.54 -19.76
C LEU A 41 -0.65 2.87 -20.29
N SER A 42 -1.39 3.47 -21.20
CA SER A 42 -1.10 4.80 -21.76
C SER A 42 -1.71 5.92 -20.91
N LYS A 43 -1.23 7.16 -21.11
CA LYS A 43 -1.80 8.38 -20.48
C LYS A 43 -3.25 8.64 -20.90
N GLN A 44 -3.70 8.05 -21.99
CA GLN A 44 -5.08 8.16 -22.50
C GLN A 44 -6.00 7.04 -21.99
N GLY A 45 -5.48 6.13 -21.14
CA GLY A 45 -6.25 5.02 -20.58
C GLY A 45 -6.35 3.78 -21.47
N ASN A 46 -5.59 3.72 -22.58
CA ASN A 46 -5.54 2.53 -23.42
C ASN A 46 -4.45 1.57 -22.92
N ILE A 47 -4.71 0.27 -23.03
CA ILE A 47 -3.67 -0.74 -22.91
C ILE A 47 -3.13 -1.05 -24.30
N THR A 48 -1.85 -0.80 -24.53
CA THR A 48 -1.19 -0.92 -25.85
C THR A 48 0.00 -1.88 -25.78
N LYS A 49 0.38 -2.47 -26.91
CA LYS A 49 1.58 -3.30 -27.00
C LYS A 49 2.86 -2.47 -27.04
N GLU A 50 2.76 -1.23 -27.43
CA GLU A 50 3.89 -0.31 -27.46
C GLU A 50 4.25 0.17 -26.07
N LYS A 51 5.55 0.09 -25.74
CA LYS A 51 6.08 0.56 -24.47
C LYS A 51 5.93 2.08 -24.39
N GLN A 52 5.11 2.56 -23.48
CA GLN A 52 4.92 3.99 -23.25
C GLN A 52 4.79 4.30 -21.77
N ALA A 53 5.40 5.42 -21.36
CA ALA A 53 5.32 5.89 -20.00
C ALA A 53 3.90 6.37 -19.67
N PHE A 54 3.41 6.00 -18.47
CA PHE A 54 2.17 6.54 -17.93
C PHE A 54 2.42 7.96 -17.38
N PHE A 55 2.72 8.09 -16.10
CA PHE A 55 3.12 9.32 -15.42
C PHE A 55 4.21 8.99 -14.42
N ASN A 56 4.83 10.00 -13.81
CA ASN A 56 5.95 9.78 -12.89
C ASN A 56 5.54 8.95 -11.67
N GLY A 57 6.33 7.92 -11.37
CA GLY A 57 6.42 7.26 -10.08
C GLY A 57 5.11 6.83 -9.44
N VAL A 58 4.46 5.78 -9.97
CA VAL A 58 3.34 5.13 -9.26
C VAL A 58 3.88 4.30 -8.10
N TYR A 59 3.41 4.60 -6.89
CA TYR A 59 3.84 4.00 -5.63
C TYR A 59 2.79 3.10 -4.99
N SER A 60 1.54 3.22 -5.41
CA SER A 60 0.43 2.42 -4.91
C SER A 60 -0.59 2.15 -6.02
N ILE A 61 -1.09 0.93 -6.07
CA ILE A 61 -2.17 0.50 -6.96
C ILE A 61 -3.22 -0.21 -6.11
N LEU A 62 -4.48 0.14 -6.30
CA LEU A 62 -5.62 -0.50 -5.65
C LEU A 62 -6.73 -0.73 -6.68
N GLU A 63 -7.37 -1.89 -6.67
CA GLU A 63 -8.70 -2.08 -7.26
C GLU A 63 -9.74 -1.96 -6.14
N ASP A 64 -10.69 -1.04 -6.31
CA ASP A 64 -11.79 -0.91 -5.36
C ASP A 64 -12.91 -1.94 -5.63
N LYS A 65 -13.87 -2.03 -4.73
CA LYS A 65 -14.98 -3.00 -4.84
C LYS A 65 -15.91 -2.75 -6.02
N GLU A 66 -15.86 -1.55 -6.62
CA GLU A 66 -16.57 -1.22 -7.84
C GLU A 66 -15.77 -1.55 -9.11
N GLY A 67 -14.55 -2.08 -8.96
CA GLY A 67 -13.65 -2.44 -10.06
C GLY A 67 -12.89 -1.26 -10.66
N ASN A 68 -12.87 -0.09 -9.98
CA ASN A 68 -12.02 1.01 -10.40
C ASN A 68 -10.58 0.75 -9.95
N ILE A 69 -9.61 1.09 -10.81
CA ILE A 69 -8.20 1.04 -10.44
C ILE A 69 -7.75 2.43 -9.98
N TRP A 70 -7.18 2.49 -8.81
CA TRP A 70 -6.61 3.70 -8.23
C TRP A 70 -5.09 3.65 -8.26
N LEU A 71 -4.47 4.73 -8.71
CA LEU A 71 -3.01 4.85 -8.81
C LEU A 71 -2.55 6.05 -7.98
N GLY A 72 -1.78 5.78 -6.96
CA GLY A 72 -1.12 6.81 -6.14
C GLY A 72 0.28 7.08 -6.67
N THR A 73 0.62 8.36 -6.84
CA THR A 73 1.91 8.77 -7.40
C THR A 73 2.76 9.52 -6.38
N LYS A 74 4.06 9.60 -6.66
CA LYS A 74 5.02 10.25 -5.78
C LYS A 74 4.78 11.77 -5.61
N ASP A 75 4.36 12.47 -6.69
CA ASP A 75 4.38 13.94 -6.74
C ASP A 75 3.30 14.59 -7.61
N ILE A 76 2.46 13.79 -8.27
CA ILE A 76 1.39 14.29 -9.15
C ILE A 76 -0.01 13.82 -8.74
N GLY A 77 -0.20 13.40 -7.48
CA GLY A 77 -1.52 13.11 -6.93
C GLY A 77 -2.04 11.71 -7.23
N LEU A 78 -3.36 11.60 -7.33
CA LEU A 78 -4.13 10.36 -7.39
C LEU A 78 -4.87 10.26 -8.73
N PHE A 79 -4.80 9.08 -9.35
CA PHE A 79 -5.58 8.78 -10.55
C PHE A 79 -6.62 7.70 -10.25
N GLN A 80 -7.82 7.89 -10.78
CA GLN A 80 -8.86 6.87 -10.85
C GLN A 80 -9.05 6.45 -12.30
N LEU A 81 -8.97 5.16 -12.55
CA LEU A 81 -9.25 4.55 -13.84
C LEU A 81 -10.59 3.82 -13.74
N LYS A 82 -11.56 4.26 -14.50
CA LYS A 82 -12.86 3.58 -14.63
C LYS A 82 -12.89 2.83 -15.95
N SER A 83 -13.18 1.52 -15.88
CA SER A 83 -13.42 0.74 -17.11
C SER A 83 -14.57 1.38 -17.87
N THR A 84 -14.29 1.83 -19.08
CA THR A 84 -15.35 2.30 -19.96
C THR A 84 -16.04 1.08 -20.56
N GLY A 85 -16.96 0.48 -19.82
CA GLY A 85 -17.90 -0.50 -20.34
C GLY A 85 -18.75 0.13 -21.46
N VAL A 86 -18.11 0.55 -22.54
CA VAL A 86 -18.79 1.18 -23.66
C VAL A 86 -19.71 0.15 -24.29
N SER A 87 -21.01 0.45 -24.29
CA SER A 87 -22.02 -0.20 -25.13
C SER A 87 -21.49 -0.39 -26.54
N PRO A 88 -21.64 -1.54 -27.18
CA PRO A 88 -21.07 -1.77 -28.50
C PRO A 88 -21.63 -0.80 -29.51
N LYS A 89 -20.78 0.02 -30.11
CA LYS A 89 -21.04 0.32 -31.54
C LYS A 89 -20.90 -1.03 -32.23
N ILE A 90 -21.98 -1.44 -32.88
CA ILE A 90 -22.08 -2.68 -33.65
C ILE A 90 -20.80 -2.85 -34.46
N GLY A 91 -20.05 -3.95 -34.20
CA GLY A 91 -18.82 -4.30 -34.93
C GLY A 91 -17.48 -4.19 -34.17
N VAL A 92 -17.42 -3.77 -32.93
CA VAL A 92 -16.17 -3.73 -32.14
C VAL A 92 -16.03 -5.01 -31.29
N ASN A 93 -14.93 -5.69 -31.48
CA ASN A 93 -14.59 -6.96 -30.82
C ASN A 93 -14.61 -6.81 -29.29
N GLN A 94 -15.24 -7.72 -28.58
CA GLN A 94 -15.41 -7.68 -27.11
C GLN A 94 -14.07 -7.53 -26.36
N LYS A 95 -12.97 -8.07 -26.89
CA LYS A 95 -11.60 -7.88 -26.37
C LYS A 95 -11.09 -6.44 -26.40
N ALA A 96 -11.59 -5.60 -27.29
CA ALA A 96 -11.18 -4.20 -27.38
C ALA A 96 -11.79 -3.31 -26.28
N ARG A 97 -12.80 -3.81 -25.53
CA ARG A 97 -13.51 -3.08 -24.48
C ARG A 97 -12.84 -3.18 -23.11
N GLU A 98 -12.19 -4.31 -22.85
CA GLU A 98 -11.49 -4.57 -21.59
C GLU A 98 -10.17 -3.79 -21.46
N ASN A 99 -9.79 -3.06 -22.52
CA ASN A 99 -8.49 -2.42 -22.65
C ASN A 99 -8.53 -0.88 -22.66
N HIS A 100 -9.65 -0.29 -22.26
CA HIS A 100 -9.76 1.18 -22.19
C HIS A 100 -10.36 1.63 -20.86
N TYR A 101 -9.70 2.63 -20.25
CA TYR A 101 -10.13 3.26 -19.01
C TYR A 101 -10.33 4.77 -19.24
N SER A 102 -11.41 5.34 -18.70
CA SER A 102 -11.46 6.78 -18.47
C SER A 102 -10.62 7.13 -17.26
N ILE A 103 -9.81 8.17 -17.37
CA ILE A 103 -8.89 8.60 -16.32
C ILE A 103 -9.41 9.87 -15.68
N HIS A 104 -9.56 9.85 -14.37
CA HIS A 104 -9.82 11.03 -13.55
C HIS A 104 -8.57 11.30 -12.71
N HIS A 105 -8.11 12.54 -12.69
CA HIS A 105 -6.91 12.98 -11.98
C HIS A 105 -7.29 13.93 -10.84
N PHE A 106 -6.76 13.66 -9.66
CA PHE A 106 -6.98 14.44 -8.45
C PHE A 106 -5.63 14.92 -7.92
N GLU A 107 -5.55 16.22 -7.63
CA GLU A 107 -4.35 16.87 -7.11
C GLU A 107 -4.67 17.74 -5.90
N HIS A 108 -3.63 18.06 -5.14
CA HIS A 108 -3.71 19.10 -4.13
C HIS A 108 -3.94 20.46 -4.79
N GLN A 109 -4.99 21.15 -4.38
CA GLN A 109 -5.36 22.48 -4.84
C GLN A 109 -5.34 23.44 -3.65
N PRO A 110 -4.41 24.41 -3.59
CA PRO A 110 -4.26 25.29 -2.40
C PRO A 110 -5.53 26.07 -2.02
N ASN A 111 -6.41 26.33 -3.00
CA ASN A 111 -7.65 27.08 -2.80
C ASN A 111 -8.90 26.19 -2.65
N ASP A 112 -8.75 24.88 -2.70
CA ASP A 112 -9.83 23.91 -2.48
C ASP A 112 -9.54 23.09 -1.21
N PRO A 113 -10.17 23.40 -0.07
CA PRO A 113 -9.93 22.71 1.19
C PRO A 113 -10.35 21.24 1.16
N TYR A 114 -11.11 20.80 0.15
CA TYR A 114 -11.55 19.42 -0.03
C TYR A 114 -10.79 18.70 -1.16
N SER A 115 -9.73 19.30 -1.68
CA SER A 115 -8.76 18.61 -2.54
C SER A 115 -7.84 17.70 -1.71
N LEU A 116 -6.97 16.93 -2.36
CA LEU A 116 -5.94 16.13 -1.66
C LEU A 116 -5.07 17.00 -0.74
N SER A 117 -4.69 16.46 0.42
CA SER A 117 -3.79 17.16 1.35
C SER A 117 -2.36 17.28 0.82
N SER A 118 -1.95 16.42 -0.12
CA SER A 118 -0.63 16.42 -0.78
C SER A 118 -0.69 15.58 -2.05
N ASN A 119 0.19 15.89 -3.02
CA ASN A 119 0.34 15.12 -4.25
C ASN A 119 1.23 13.87 -4.11
N SER A 120 1.89 13.69 -2.98
CA SER A 120 2.75 12.53 -2.72
C SER A 120 1.95 11.39 -2.09
N ILE A 121 1.42 10.47 -2.92
CA ILE A 121 0.59 9.35 -2.48
C ILE A 121 1.45 8.09 -2.39
N TYR A 122 1.60 7.53 -1.20
CA TYR A 122 2.41 6.33 -0.96
C TYR A 122 1.58 5.07 -0.79
N THR A 123 0.32 5.20 -0.38
CA THR A 123 -0.57 4.07 -0.14
C THR A 123 -2.02 4.46 -0.37
N ILE A 124 -2.79 3.51 -0.89
CA ILE A 124 -4.24 3.60 -1.03
C ILE A 124 -4.80 2.31 -0.46
N PHE A 125 -5.83 2.40 0.36
CA PHE A 125 -6.43 1.24 1.01
C PHE A 125 -7.94 1.38 1.08
N GLN A 126 -8.66 0.32 0.72
CA GLN A 126 -10.11 0.24 0.94
C GLN A 126 -10.41 -0.67 2.13
N ASP A 127 -11.08 -0.14 3.14
CA ASP A 127 -11.43 -0.90 4.33
C ASP A 127 -12.69 -1.78 4.13
N SER A 128 -12.97 -2.61 5.12
CA SER A 128 -14.12 -3.54 5.10
C SER A 128 -15.48 -2.85 5.07
N ARG A 129 -15.54 -1.55 5.39
CA ARG A 129 -16.72 -0.69 5.29
C ARG A 129 -16.79 0.13 4.00
N ASN A 130 -15.90 -0.16 3.05
CA ASN A 130 -15.79 0.49 1.74
C ASN A 130 -15.23 1.93 1.79
N ASN A 131 -14.70 2.39 2.92
CA ASN A 131 -13.99 3.65 2.94
C ASN A 131 -12.66 3.51 2.18
N ILE A 132 -12.34 4.47 1.31
CA ILE A 132 -11.05 4.53 0.63
C ILE A 132 -10.17 5.55 1.36
N TRP A 133 -9.10 5.06 1.93
CA TRP A 133 -8.09 5.83 2.65
C TRP A 133 -6.88 6.07 1.74
N VAL A 134 -6.43 7.31 1.68
CA VAL A 134 -5.28 7.72 0.88
C VAL A 134 -4.21 8.27 1.81
N GLY A 135 -3.08 7.58 1.86
CA GLY A 135 -1.93 7.97 2.68
C GLY A 135 -0.95 8.82 1.92
N CYS A 136 -0.78 10.06 2.36
CA CYS A 136 0.11 11.03 1.77
C CYS A 136 1.44 11.13 2.52
N TYR A 137 2.54 11.26 1.79
CA TYR A 137 3.86 11.55 2.35
C TYR A 137 4.09 13.08 2.39
N GLY A 138 3.60 13.69 3.49
CA GLY A 138 3.63 15.14 3.68
C GLY A 138 2.26 15.79 3.92
N GLY A 139 1.16 15.02 3.78
CA GLY A 139 -0.21 15.47 4.00
C GLY A 139 -1.02 14.63 4.97
N GLY A 140 -0.46 13.51 5.46
CA GLY A 140 -1.13 12.60 6.37
C GLY A 140 -2.19 11.73 5.71
N LEU A 141 -3.25 11.43 6.43
CA LEU A 141 -4.34 10.57 6.01
C LEU A 141 -5.47 11.38 5.38
N ASN A 142 -5.96 10.89 4.23
CA ASN A 142 -7.17 11.41 3.58
C ASN A 142 -8.22 10.29 3.50
N LEU A 143 -9.48 10.65 3.70
CA LEU A 143 -10.63 9.82 3.39
C LEU A 143 -11.27 10.34 2.11
N LEU A 144 -11.37 9.49 1.11
CA LEU A 144 -12.07 9.80 -0.14
C LEU A 144 -13.57 9.75 0.10
N THR A 145 -14.27 10.80 -0.31
CA THR A 145 -15.73 10.92 -0.17
C THR A 145 -16.35 11.45 -1.45
N GLN A 146 -17.67 11.49 -1.48
CA GLN A 146 -18.44 12.14 -2.53
C GLN A 146 -19.33 13.22 -1.93
N THR A 147 -19.33 14.38 -2.54
CA THR A 147 -20.29 15.44 -2.22
C THR A 147 -21.70 15.07 -2.67
N LYS A 148 -22.73 15.79 -2.22
CA LYS A 148 -24.13 15.52 -2.56
C LYS A 148 -24.43 15.54 -4.08
N ASP A 149 -23.67 16.29 -4.83
CA ASP A 149 -23.71 16.38 -6.30
C ASP A 149 -22.81 15.34 -7.00
N GLY A 150 -22.24 14.39 -6.23
CA GLY A 150 -21.46 13.26 -6.75
C GLY A 150 -20.01 13.61 -7.12
N LYS A 151 -19.52 14.81 -6.77
CA LYS A 151 -18.11 15.19 -6.98
C LYS A 151 -17.24 14.50 -5.94
N THR A 152 -16.14 13.91 -6.37
CA THR A 152 -15.12 13.36 -5.47
C THR A 152 -14.46 14.47 -4.66
N SER A 153 -14.31 14.24 -3.34
CA SER A 153 -13.65 15.14 -2.41
C SER A 153 -12.83 14.35 -1.39
N PHE A 154 -11.96 15.04 -0.67
CA PHE A 154 -11.04 14.42 0.29
C PHE A 154 -11.18 15.09 1.65
N ILE A 155 -11.37 14.26 2.67
CA ILE A 155 -11.43 14.69 4.06
C ILE A 155 -10.09 14.38 4.72
N HIS A 156 -9.50 15.37 5.37
CA HIS A 156 -8.19 15.28 6.01
C HIS A 156 -8.07 16.25 7.19
N SER A 157 -6.91 16.32 7.83
CA SER A 157 -6.68 17.11 9.05
C SER A 157 -6.98 18.62 8.94
N ASN A 158 -6.93 19.17 7.72
CA ASN A 158 -7.15 20.61 7.51
C ASN A 158 -8.64 20.97 7.28
N ASN A 159 -9.51 19.95 7.17
CA ASN A 159 -10.97 20.16 7.05
C ASN A 159 -11.74 19.41 8.13
N GLU A 160 -12.32 18.26 7.88
CA GLU A 160 -13.24 17.58 8.80
C GLU A 160 -12.58 16.51 9.68
N LEU A 161 -11.39 15.97 9.31
CA LEU A 161 -10.65 15.01 10.12
C LEU A 161 -9.66 15.71 11.08
N ARG A 162 -10.15 16.72 11.80
CA ARG A 162 -9.32 17.60 12.65
C ARG A 162 -8.65 16.90 13.82
N ASN A 163 -9.19 15.76 14.24
CA ASN A 163 -8.65 14.90 15.30
C ASN A 163 -7.50 14.00 14.83
N TYR A 164 -7.19 13.97 13.51
CA TYR A 164 -6.03 13.25 13.01
C TYR A 164 -4.73 13.88 13.54
N PRO A 165 -3.83 13.09 14.16
CA PRO A 165 -2.62 13.63 14.79
C PRO A 165 -1.53 13.97 13.76
N ILE A 166 -1.77 14.99 12.93
CA ILE A 166 -0.92 15.37 11.79
C ILE A 166 0.54 15.62 12.18
N ALA A 167 0.81 16.14 13.38
CA ALA A 167 2.17 16.36 13.88
C ALA A 167 3.03 15.08 13.88
N TYR A 168 2.41 13.92 14.02
CA TYR A 168 3.07 12.62 14.05
C TYR A 168 2.76 11.78 12.81
N GLY A 169 1.57 11.96 12.24
CA GLY A 169 1.06 11.19 11.12
C GLY A 169 1.24 11.84 9.75
N MET A 170 2.08 12.88 9.63
CA MET A 170 2.24 13.63 8.37
C MET A 170 2.74 12.77 7.19
N LYS A 171 3.60 11.80 7.47
CA LYS A 171 4.23 10.96 6.44
C LYS A 171 3.72 9.53 6.56
N VAL A 172 2.64 9.23 5.86
CA VAL A 172 2.05 7.89 5.79
C VAL A 172 2.78 7.05 4.76
N ARG A 173 3.15 5.83 5.13
CA ARG A 173 3.81 4.85 4.25
C ARG A 173 2.92 3.68 3.88
N ASN A 174 2.12 3.20 4.83
CA ASN A 174 1.29 2.03 4.64
C ASN A 174 -0.01 2.14 5.44
N ILE A 175 -1.10 1.59 4.90
CA ILE A 175 -2.40 1.49 5.57
C ILE A 175 -2.90 0.07 5.38
N THR A 176 -3.41 -0.54 6.44
CA THR A 176 -4.08 -1.85 6.38
C THR A 176 -5.16 -1.95 7.44
N GLU A 177 -5.97 -2.99 7.37
CA GLU A 177 -6.99 -3.32 8.37
C GLU A 177 -6.64 -4.63 9.07
N ALA A 178 -6.62 -4.60 10.39
CA ALA A 178 -6.56 -5.79 11.23
C ALA A 178 -7.96 -6.30 11.57
N PRO A 179 -8.09 -7.53 12.07
CA PRO A 179 -9.36 -8.09 12.52
C PRO A 179 -10.11 -7.17 13.49
N GLY A 180 -11.43 -7.11 13.34
CA GLY A 180 -12.28 -6.26 14.18
C GLY A 180 -12.44 -4.84 13.66
N GLY A 181 -12.01 -4.55 12.42
CA GLY A 181 -12.19 -3.24 11.79
C GLY A 181 -11.23 -2.19 12.35
N VAL A 182 -10.06 -2.62 12.80
CA VAL A 182 -9.02 -1.69 13.27
C VAL A 182 -8.13 -1.31 12.10
N ILE A 183 -8.11 -0.04 11.75
CA ILE A 183 -7.20 0.52 10.75
C ILE A 183 -5.85 0.81 11.40
N LEU A 184 -4.79 0.34 10.75
CA LEU A 184 -3.41 0.58 11.13
C LEU A 184 -2.77 1.48 10.08
N VAL A 185 -2.16 2.56 10.52
CA VAL A 185 -1.48 3.54 9.67
C VAL A 185 -0.01 3.61 10.08
N GLY A 186 0.84 3.04 9.24
CA GLY A 186 2.29 3.10 9.38
C GLY A 186 2.81 4.45 8.91
N THR A 187 3.52 5.14 9.79
CA THR A 187 4.10 6.46 9.52
C THR A 187 5.61 6.43 9.76
N THR A 188 6.31 7.49 9.37
CA THR A 188 7.74 7.66 9.72
C THR A 188 7.94 7.98 11.21
N ASN A 189 6.87 8.11 12.00
CA ASN A 189 6.92 8.50 13.41
C ASN A 189 6.02 7.64 14.31
N GLY A 190 5.92 6.37 13.98
CA GLY A 190 5.18 5.36 14.73
C GLY A 190 3.97 4.80 13.98
N LEU A 191 3.27 3.95 14.69
CA LEU A 191 2.05 3.30 14.25
C LEU A 191 0.86 4.05 14.84
N LEU A 192 -0.08 4.50 13.98
CA LEU A 192 -1.38 5.00 14.41
C LEU A 192 -2.42 3.89 14.21
N THR A 193 -3.35 3.78 15.15
CA THR A 193 -4.49 2.86 15.02
C THR A 193 -5.79 3.58 15.35
N PHE A 194 -6.87 3.18 14.67
CA PHE A 194 -8.22 3.66 14.94
C PHE A 194 -9.26 2.65 14.46
N SER A 195 -10.50 2.76 14.94
CA SER A 195 -11.61 1.91 14.49
C SER A 195 -12.22 2.47 13.21
N ASN A 196 -12.52 1.62 12.22
CA ASN A 196 -13.34 2.01 11.08
C ASN A 196 -14.85 2.03 11.40
N ASN A 197 -15.23 1.69 12.65
CA ASN A 197 -16.60 1.75 13.13
C ASN A 197 -16.89 3.14 13.73
N PHE A 198 -17.16 4.10 12.87
CA PHE A 198 -17.58 5.47 13.23
C PHE A 198 -18.82 5.87 12.42
N GLU A 199 -19.70 6.68 13.00
CA GLU A 199 -20.80 7.33 12.29
C GLU A 199 -20.41 8.76 11.89
N ARG A 200 -19.60 9.41 12.72
CA ARG A 200 -19.12 10.78 12.51
C ARG A 200 -17.61 10.83 12.66
N LEU A 201 -16.97 11.64 11.84
CA LEU A 201 -15.49 11.72 11.77
C LEU A 201 -14.85 12.21 13.06
N GLU A 202 -15.52 13.10 13.78
CA GLU A 202 -15.07 13.60 15.08
C GLU A 202 -15.05 12.54 16.20
N GLU A 203 -15.71 11.40 15.99
CA GLU A 203 -15.70 10.27 16.92
C GLU A 203 -14.48 9.37 16.77
N ILE A 204 -13.74 9.50 15.66
CA ILE A 204 -12.55 8.70 15.41
C ILE A 204 -11.49 9.05 16.47
N LYS A 205 -11.13 8.06 17.27
CA LYS A 205 -10.04 8.19 18.24
C LYS A 205 -8.79 7.51 17.69
N PHE A 206 -7.72 8.29 17.53
CA PHE A 206 -6.43 7.83 17.10
C PHE A 206 -5.55 7.47 18.29
N TYR A 207 -4.91 6.29 18.22
CA TYR A 207 -3.96 5.81 19.23
C TYR A 207 -2.58 5.72 18.58
N ARG A 208 -1.56 6.23 19.25
CA ARG A 208 -0.19 6.24 18.73
C ARG A 208 0.71 5.30 19.50
N ASN A 209 1.39 4.41 18.78
CA ASN A 209 2.37 3.49 19.31
C ASN A 209 3.74 3.78 18.73
N ILE A 210 4.75 3.90 19.60
CA ILE A 210 6.12 4.26 19.25
C ILE A 210 7.10 3.36 19.98
N ARG A 211 8.37 3.43 19.58
CA ARG A 211 9.47 2.90 20.35
C ARG A 211 9.55 3.64 21.69
N ARG A 212 9.58 2.87 22.77
CA ARG A 212 9.79 3.36 24.15
C ARG A 212 11.13 2.85 24.65
N PRO A 213 12.13 3.71 24.91
CA PRO A 213 13.42 3.28 25.42
C PRO A 213 13.27 2.47 26.73
N GLY A 214 13.93 1.31 26.78
CA GLY A 214 13.84 0.39 27.93
C GLY A 214 12.66 -0.57 27.94
N ASP A 215 11.66 -0.36 27.10
CA ASP A 215 10.51 -1.26 26.93
C ASP A 215 10.74 -2.20 25.75
N LYS A 216 11.10 -3.45 26.04
CA LYS A 216 11.37 -4.50 25.04
C LYS A 216 10.12 -4.92 24.26
N ASN A 217 8.94 -4.59 24.75
CA ASN A 217 7.67 -4.92 24.12
C ASN A 217 7.06 -3.74 23.35
N SER A 218 7.78 -2.63 23.21
CA SER A 218 7.40 -1.56 22.30
C SER A 218 7.95 -1.80 20.88
N LEU A 219 7.60 -0.97 19.90
CA LEU A 219 8.21 -1.00 18.58
C LEU A 219 9.74 -0.86 18.67
N ASN A 220 10.49 -1.58 17.85
CA ASN A 220 11.96 -1.45 17.78
C ASN A 220 12.40 -0.15 17.11
N ALA A 221 11.61 0.36 16.15
CA ALA A 221 11.82 1.65 15.52
C ALA A 221 10.50 2.32 15.11
N ASN A 222 10.54 3.64 14.91
CA ASN A 222 9.33 4.43 14.62
C ASN A 222 9.01 4.57 13.13
N ASP A 223 9.97 4.38 12.25
CA ASP A 223 9.73 4.48 10.80
C ASP A 223 9.13 3.17 10.27
N ILE A 224 7.81 3.15 10.13
CA ILE A 224 7.07 1.95 9.72
C ILE A 224 7.07 1.87 8.19
N MET A 225 7.62 0.79 7.66
CA MET A 225 7.70 0.53 6.22
C MET A 225 6.49 -0.21 5.69
N HIS A 226 6.06 -1.24 6.41
CA HIS A 226 4.96 -2.10 5.99
C HIS A 226 4.22 -2.68 7.19
N ILE A 227 2.96 -3.01 7.04
CA ILE A 227 2.14 -3.70 8.02
C ILE A 227 1.46 -4.85 7.30
N TYR A 228 1.57 -6.04 7.85
CA TYR A 228 1.02 -7.24 7.26
C TYR A 228 0.20 -8.03 8.28
N THR A 229 -0.99 -8.47 7.88
CA THR A 229 -1.80 -9.40 8.68
C THR A 229 -1.89 -10.72 7.93
N ASP A 230 -1.39 -11.79 8.54
CA ASP A 230 -1.37 -13.14 7.96
C ASP A 230 -2.76 -13.81 7.97
N LYS A 231 -2.89 -14.97 7.33
CA LYS A 231 -4.13 -15.75 7.28
C LYS A 231 -4.60 -16.20 8.66
N ASN A 232 -3.69 -16.31 9.64
CA ASN A 232 -4.00 -16.64 11.02
C ASN A 232 -4.43 -15.41 11.84
N LYS A 233 -4.60 -14.25 11.18
CA LYS A 233 -4.99 -12.99 11.81
C LYS A 233 -3.93 -12.40 12.74
N THR A 234 -2.68 -12.80 12.60
CA THR A 234 -1.54 -12.21 13.30
C THR A 234 -1.04 -10.99 12.52
N THR A 235 -0.90 -9.86 13.19
CA THR A 235 -0.39 -8.62 12.58
C THR A 235 1.09 -8.45 12.88
N TYR A 236 1.83 -8.10 11.85
CA TYR A 236 3.27 -7.78 11.88
C TYR A 236 3.49 -6.36 11.41
N VAL A 237 4.31 -5.62 12.12
CA VAL A 237 4.72 -4.25 11.78
C VAL A 237 6.20 -4.27 11.44
N ILE A 238 6.51 -3.93 10.21
CA ILE A 238 7.88 -3.90 9.69
C ILE A 238 8.39 -2.47 9.83
N SER A 239 9.43 -2.28 10.60
CA SER A 239 10.03 -0.96 10.84
C SER A 239 11.44 -0.87 10.27
N PHE A 240 11.75 0.26 9.63
CA PHE A 240 13.07 0.54 9.10
C PHE A 240 14.08 0.57 10.25
N THR A 241 15.16 -0.17 10.16
CA THR A 241 16.16 -0.37 11.21
C THR A 241 15.67 -1.08 12.49
N GLY A 242 14.44 -1.60 12.49
CA GLY A 242 13.85 -2.25 13.66
C GLY A 242 13.32 -3.67 13.39
N GLY A 243 13.55 -4.20 12.17
CA GLY A 243 13.16 -5.55 11.80
C GLY A 243 11.65 -5.77 11.82
N VAL A 244 11.23 -6.91 12.38
CA VAL A 244 9.85 -7.39 12.43
C VAL A 244 9.30 -7.25 13.86
N ASN A 245 8.16 -6.58 14.01
CA ASN A 245 7.46 -6.41 15.27
C ASN A 245 6.11 -7.14 15.21
N LYS A 246 6.02 -8.35 15.77
CA LYS A 246 4.80 -9.14 15.87
C LYS A 246 3.90 -8.57 16.96
N VAL A 247 2.68 -8.22 16.60
CA VAL A 247 1.69 -7.77 17.60
C VAL A 247 1.29 -8.92 18.50
N ILE A 248 1.34 -8.70 19.82
CA ILE A 248 0.90 -9.67 20.83
C ILE A 248 -0.26 -9.17 21.68
N SER A 249 -0.59 -7.89 21.60
CA SER A 249 -1.78 -7.33 22.27
C SER A 249 -3.07 -7.79 21.60
N PRO A 250 -4.09 -8.20 22.36
CA PRO A 250 -5.41 -8.52 21.82
C PRO A 250 -6.20 -7.27 21.41
N ASN A 251 -5.89 -6.11 21.99
CA ASN A 251 -6.52 -4.84 21.70
C ASN A 251 -5.55 -3.90 21.01
N LEU A 252 -5.88 -3.52 19.76
CA LEU A 252 -5.09 -2.60 18.95
C LEU A 252 -5.56 -1.14 19.06
N LEU A 253 -6.67 -0.87 19.72
CA LEU A 253 -7.17 0.48 20.02
C LEU A 253 -6.58 0.95 21.36
N SER A 254 -5.25 1.06 21.42
CA SER A 254 -4.48 1.37 22.63
C SER A 254 -3.18 2.09 22.28
N GLU A 255 -2.71 2.96 23.17
CA GLU A 255 -1.38 3.58 23.10
C GLU A 255 -0.27 2.67 23.65
N ASN A 256 -0.63 1.48 24.13
CA ASN A 256 0.26 0.51 24.73
C ASN A 256 0.16 -0.86 24.06
N ILE A 257 0.13 -0.89 22.72
CA ILE A 257 0.24 -2.15 21.99
C ILE A 257 1.59 -2.80 22.34
N GLN A 258 1.53 -4.09 22.68
CA GLN A 258 2.71 -4.87 22.96
C GLN A 258 3.13 -5.65 21.72
N PHE A 259 4.43 -5.72 21.51
CA PHE A 259 5.05 -6.39 20.37
C PHE A 259 6.06 -7.43 20.86
N LYS A 260 6.21 -8.50 20.11
CA LYS A 260 7.38 -9.36 20.15
C LYS A 260 8.24 -9.01 18.95
N ASN A 261 9.45 -8.60 19.20
CA ASN A 261 10.36 -8.06 18.20
C ASN A 261 11.34 -9.12 17.73
N TYR A 262 11.70 -9.08 16.46
CA TYR A 262 12.70 -9.94 15.83
C TYR A 262 13.65 -9.08 15.01
N ASP A 263 14.93 -9.22 15.30
CA ASP A 263 16.03 -8.52 14.65
C ASP A 263 17.14 -9.48 14.20
N LYS A 264 18.31 -8.96 13.86
CA LYS A 264 19.47 -9.77 13.47
C LYS A 264 19.92 -10.73 14.55
N ASN A 265 19.72 -10.41 15.83
CA ASN A 265 20.08 -11.27 16.94
C ASN A 265 19.16 -12.50 17.05
N ASP A 266 17.96 -12.42 16.47
CA ASP A 266 16.99 -13.52 16.36
C ASP A 266 17.14 -14.31 15.05
N GLY A 267 18.14 -13.96 14.22
CA GLY A 267 18.44 -14.63 12.96
C GLY A 267 17.85 -14.01 11.71
N LEU A 268 17.20 -12.83 11.80
CA LEU A 268 16.79 -12.06 10.61
C LEU A 268 18.05 -11.61 9.84
N ALA A 269 18.04 -11.67 8.51
CA ALA A 269 19.20 -11.32 7.70
C ALA A 269 19.64 -9.85 7.87
N SER A 270 18.67 -8.94 8.03
CA SER A 270 18.93 -7.50 8.19
C SER A 270 17.83 -6.82 8.99
N ASP A 271 18.22 -5.85 9.83
CA ASP A 271 17.28 -4.95 10.51
C ASP A 271 16.64 -3.93 9.57
N LEU A 272 17.20 -3.75 8.35
CA LEU A 272 16.63 -2.92 7.29
C LEU A 272 15.55 -3.71 6.54
N ALA A 273 14.50 -4.11 7.26
CA ALA A 273 13.35 -4.78 6.67
C ALA A 273 12.44 -3.78 5.94
N LEU A 274 11.98 -4.17 4.76
CA LEU A 274 11.19 -3.31 3.86
C LEU A 274 9.73 -3.74 3.79
N SER A 275 9.48 -5.04 3.70
CA SER A 275 8.11 -5.58 3.60
C SER A 275 8.04 -7.02 4.11
N MET A 276 6.81 -7.49 4.29
CA MET A 276 6.50 -8.88 4.63
C MET A 276 5.30 -9.34 3.81
N ILE A 277 5.34 -10.58 3.34
CA ILE A 277 4.25 -11.20 2.57
C ILE A 277 4.11 -12.67 2.99
N GLU A 278 2.97 -13.25 2.67
CA GLU A 278 2.70 -14.70 2.79
C GLU A 278 2.53 -15.29 1.41
N ASP A 279 3.20 -16.40 1.12
CA ASP A 279 3.08 -17.11 -0.14
C ASP A 279 1.86 -18.05 -0.19
N ALA A 280 1.66 -18.69 -1.34
CA ALA A 280 0.54 -19.62 -1.54
C ALA A 280 0.61 -20.87 -0.63
N GLN A 281 1.77 -21.18 -0.07
CA GLN A 281 2.02 -22.25 0.88
C GLN A 281 1.92 -21.80 2.34
N ASN A 282 1.46 -20.58 2.58
CA ASN A 282 1.35 -19.93 3.89
C ASN A 282 2.71 -19.75 4.59
N GLN A 283 3.78 -19.57 3.81
CA GLN A 283 5.09 -19.23 4.33
C GLN A 283 5.22 -17.71 4.40
N LEU A 284 5.70 -17.20 5.52
CA LEU A 284 5.95 -15.78 5.71
C LEU A 284 7.35 -15.40 5.25
N TRP A 285 7.44 -14.38 4.42
CA TRP A 285 8.68 -13.87 3.85
C TRP A 285 8.90 -12.42 4.22
N VAL A 286 10.06 -12.13 4.78
CA VAL A 286 10.52 -10.77 5.05
C VAL A 286 11.50 -10.36 3.97
N VAL A 287 11.24 -9.24 3.33
CA VAL A 287 12.10 -8.64 2.30
C VAL A 287 12.98 -7.60 2.97
N SER A 288 14.28 -7.73 2.80
CA SER A 288 15.27 -6.72 3.19
C SER A 288 16.07 -6.24 1.98
N GLU A 289 16.99 -5.31 2.17
CA GLU A 289 17.86 -4.81 1.10
C GLU A 289 18.88 -5.85 0.60
N ILE A 290 19.17 -6.89 1.39
CA ILE A 290 20.20 -7.89 1.07
C ILE A 290 19.67 -9.32 0.91
N ALA A 291 18.47 -9.63 1.45
CA ALA A 291 17.98 -11.01 1.51
C ALA A 291 16.45 -11.10 1.53
N LEU A 292 15.97 -12.29 1.18
CA LEU A 292 14.66 -12.79 1.54
C LEU A 292 14.81 -13.69 2.75
N SER A 293 14.11 -13.39 3.84
CA SER A 293 14.11 -14.19 5.07
C SER A 293 12.78 -14.90 5.23
N LYS A 294 12.78 -16.23 5.16
CA LYS A 294 11.61 -17.06 5.41
C LYS A 294 11.42 -17.19 6.92
N PHE A 295 10.30 -16.71 7.42
CA PHE A 295 9.98 -16.72 8.84
C PHE A 295 9.07 -17.90 9.20
N ASN A 296 9.47 -18.69 10.22
CA ASN A 296 8.63 -19.70 10.83
C ASN A 296 8.00 -19.14 12.10
N PRO A 297 6.69 -18.80 12.13
CA PRO A 297 6.08 -18.15 13.28
C PRO A 297 5.86 -19.08 14.49
N VAL A 298 5.97 -20.40 14.31
CA VAL A 298 5.82 -21.40 15.39
C VAL A 298 7.15 -21.63 16.10
N LYS A 299 8.23 -21.81 15.32
CA LYS A 299 9.59 -21.99 15.86
C LYS A 299 10.28 -20.66 16.15
N GLU A 300 9.74 -19.57 15.60
CA GLU A 300 10.28 -18.21 15.67
C GLU A 300 11.72 -18.12 15.13
N THR A 301 11.97 -18.79 14.00
CA THR A 301 13.27 -18.87 13.35
C THR A 301 13.20 -18.34 11.93
N PHE A 302 14.35 -17.88 11.42
CA PHE A 302 14.51 -17.40 10.06
C PHE A 302 15.43 -18.32 9.26
N GLU A 303 15.11 -18.48 7.97
CA GLU A 303 15.95 -19.08 6.96
C GLU A 303 16.20 -18.01 5.88
N ASN A 304 17.48 -17.66 5.67
CA ASN A 304 17.86 -16.49 4.86
C ASN A 304 18.38 -16.92 3.49
N TYR A 305 17.91 -16.22 2.46
CA TYR A 305 18.29 -16.38 1.06
C TYR A 305 18.86 -15.05 0.56
N GLU A 306 20.18 -14.99 0.35
CA GLU A 306 20.83 -13.77 -0.14
C GLU A 306 20.39 -13.43 -1.56
N LEU A 307 20.07 -12.17 -1.83
CA LEU A 307 19.67 -11.71 -3.15
C LEU A 307 20.79 -11.89 -4.19
N SER A 308 22.05 -11.78 -3.79
CA SER A 308 23.21 -12.03 -4.64
C SER A 308 23.24 -13.45 -5.21
N SER A 309 22.86 -14.46 -4.43
CA SER A 309 22.81 -15.86 -4.87
C SER A 309 21.62 -16.12 -5.82
N ILE A 310 20.49 -15.48 -5.59
CA ILE A 310 19.29 -15.60 -6.44
C ILE A 310 19.55 -15.05 -7.86
N TYR A 311 20.39 -14.01 -7.99
CA TYR A 311 20.76 -13.44 -9.29
C TYR A 311 21.83 -14.27 -10.03
N GLN A 312 22.70 -14.98 -9.32
CA GLN A 312 23.75 -15.81 -9.94
C GLN A 312 23.22 -17.08 -10.60
N GLU A 313 22.19 -17.72 -10.04
CA GLU A 313 21.58 -18.93 -10.63
C GLU A 313 20.82 -18.70 -11.96
N ARG A 314 20.56 -17.45 -12.34
CA ARG A 314 19.89 -17.09 -13.60
C ARG A 314 20.85 -16.74 -14.75
N CYS A 315 22.16 -16.75 -14.50
CA CYS A 315 23.20 -16.43 -15.48
C CYS A 315 23.98 -17.66 -16.00
N VAL A 316 23.47 -18.88 -15.79
CA VAL A 316 24.03 -20.14 -16.33
C VAL A 316 23.12 -20.72 -17.39
#